data_abe5dd28b5ca8c323af69ae7ece9d398
#
_entry.id   abe5dd28b5ca8c323af69ae7ece9d398
#
_cell.length_a   1.000
_cell.length_b   1.000
_cell.length_c   1.000
_cell.angle_alpha   90.00
_cell.angle_beta   90.00
_cell.angle_gamma   90.00
#
_symmetry.space_group_name_H-M   'P 1'
#
loop_
_entity.id
_entity.type
_entity.pdbx_description
1 polymer ?
#
loop_
_entity_poly.entity_id
_entity_poly.type
_entity_poly.pdbx_seq_one_letter_code
_entity_poly.pdbx_strand_id
1 'polypeptide(L)'
;MEIRKLTINDYEEIIKLWSKARLPYKPKGRDSKEAIAAEMKANPEFFPGAFEDNRLVGMVIISCDMRRGWINRLAVDPDYRNRGIAKALIAESEKTLRKRGIRIFCALIEDYNAVSKKLFKECGYVEHRDTIYFSKRDSNEV
;
A
#
# COMPACT_ATOMS: atom_id res chain seq x y z
N MET A 1 -3.46 -9.31 -16.19
CA MET A 1 -3.31 -8.29 -15.11
C MET A 1 -2.40 -7.17 -15.60
N GLU A 2 -2.81 -5.95 -15.37
CA GLU A 2 -2.02 -4.77 -15.70
C GLU A 2 -1.73 -3.97 -14.42
N ILE A 3 -0.50 -3.50 -14.26
CA ILE A 3 -0.15 -2.59 -13.18
C ILE A 3 0.13 -1.21 -13.79
N ARG A 4 -0.58 -0.20 -13.30
CA ARG A 4 -0.36 1.18 -13.73
C ARG A 4 -0.45 2.14 -12.54
N LYS A 5 0.02 3.35 -12.75
CA LYS A 5 -0.11 4.42 -11.76
C LYS A 5 -1.56 4.80 -11.58
N LEU A 6 -2.00 4.90 -10.33
CA LEU A 6 -3.31 5.45 -10.01
C LEU A 6 -3.25 6.97 -10.09
N THR A 7 -4.37 7.57 -10.44
CA THR A 7 -4.55 9.03 -10.44
C THR A 7 -5.72 9.38 -9.53
N ILE A 8 -5.92 10.67 -9.29
CA ILE A 8 -7.04 11.09 -8.43
C ILE A 8 -8.39 10.74 -9.04
N ASN A 9 -8.45 10.50 -10.34
CA ASN A 9 -9.66 10.01 -11.00
C ASN A 9 -10.03 8.60 -10.54
N ASP A 10 -9.10 7.87 -9.96
CA ASP A 10 -9.33 6.53 -9.43
C ASP A 10 -9.78 6.54 -7.96
N TYR A 11 -9.94 7.72 -7.35
CA TYR A 11 -10.18 7.82 -5.91
C TYR A 11 -11.39 7.01 -5.44
N GLU A 12 -12.52 7.08 -6.13
CA GLU A 12 -13.73 6.34 -5.77
C GLU A 12 -13.50 4.83 -5.81
N GLU A 13 -12.75 4.36 -6.79
CA GLU A 13 -12.39 2.93 -6.92
C GLU A 13 -11.44 2.50 -5.80
N ILE A 14 -10.53 3.38 -5.39
CA ILE A 14 -9.62 3.12 -4.27
C ILE A 14 -10.43 2.91 -2.99
N ILE A 15 -11.38 3.80 -2.70
CA ILE A 15 -12.22 3.70 -1.50
C ILE A 15 -13.06 2.42 -1.52
N LYS A 16 -13.61 2.07 -2.68
CA LYS A 16 -14.37 0.82 -2.84
C LYS A 16 -13.50 -0.40 -2.56
N LEU A 17 -12.27 -0.39 -3.09
CA LEU A 17 -11.33 -1.48 -2.87
C LEU A 17 -10.98 -1.63 -1.39
N TRP A 18 -10.66 -0.52 -0.72
CA TRP A 18 -10.36 -0.55 0.71
C TRP A 18 -11.54 -1.08 1.52
N SER A 19 -12.76 -0.68 1.19
CA SER A 19 -13.96 -1.17 1.85
C SER A 19 -14.14 -2.67 1.66
N LYS A 20 -13.97 -3.16 0.42
CA LYS A 20 -14.05 -4.60 0.12
C LYS A 20 -12.98 -5.39 0.86
N ALA A 21 -11.78 -4.86 0.93
CA ALA A 21 -10.66 -5.52 1.60
C ALA A 21 -10.70 -5.34 3.12
N ARG A 22 -11.70 -4.64 3.65
CA ARG A 22 -11.87 -4.34 5.08
C ARG A 22 -10.68 -3.57 5.66
N LEU A 23 -10.11 -2.69 4.85
CA LEU A 23 -9.00 -1.85 5.26
C LEU A 23 -9.57 -0.51 5.77
N PRO A 24 -9.42 -0.19 7.07
CA PRO A 24 -9.94 1.07 7.59
C PRO A 24 -9.24 2.27 6.96
N TYR A 25 -9.96 3.37 6.81
CA TYR A 25 -9.39 4.59 6.25
C TYR A 25 -9.94 5.83 6.97
N LYS A 26 -9.24 6.96 6.81
CA LYS A 26 -9.55 8.22 7.50
C LYS A 26 -10.00 9.27 6.49
N PRO A 27 -11.30 9.30 6.14
CA PRO A 27 -11.80 10.17 5.07
C PRO A 27 -11.72 11.67 5.36
N LYS A 28 -11.59 12.04 6.63
CA LYS A 28 -11.41 13.44 7.04
C LYS A 28 -9.96 13.80 7.31
N GLY A 29 -9.06 12.83 7.19
CA GLY A 29 -7.63 13.00 7.45
C GLY A 29 -6.80 12.64 6.23
N ARG A 30 -5.82 11.77 6.46
CA ARG A 30 -4.82 11.39 5.44
C ARG A 30 -5.39 10.69 4.19
N ASP A 31 -6.60 10.15 4.29
CA ASP A 31 -7.24 9.44 3.18
C ASP A 31 -8.33 10.26 2.49
N SER A 32 -8.42 11.55 2.79
CA SER A 32 -9.32 12.44 2.06
C SER A 32 -8.87 12.57 0.61
N LYS A 33 -9.80 12.94 -0.27
CA LYS A 33 -9.48 13.12 -1.69
C LYS A 33 -8.38 14.17 -1.89
N GLU A 34 -8.44 15.26 -1.13
CA GLU A 34 -7.44 16.33 -1.18
C GLU A 34 -6.06 15.86 -0.72
N ALA A 35 -6.01 15.10 0.37
CA ALA A 35 -4.75 14.59 0.92
C ALA A 35 -4.10 13.59 -0.06
N ILE A 36 -4.89 12.66 -0.59
CA ILE A 36 -4.40 11.68 -1.57
C ILE A 36 -3.94 12.40 -2.85
N ALA A 37 -4.69 13.40 -3.32
CA ALA A 37 -4.29 14.16 -4.50
C ALA A 37 -2.95 14.86 -4.31
N ALA A 38 -2.71 15.43 -3.12
CA ALA A 38 -1.45 16.07 -2.78
C ALA A 38 -0.28 15.07 -2.78
N GLU A 39 -0.50 13.88 -2.20
CA GLU A 39 0.51 12.82 -2.20
C GLU A 39 0.83 12.34 -3.62
N MET A 40 -0.20 12.12 -4.44
CA MET A 40 -0.03 11.71 -5.84
C MET A 40 0.72 12.75 -6.66
N LYS A 41 0.48 14.04 -6.39
CA LYS A 41 1.20 15.12 -7.05
C LYS A 41 2.67 15.14 -6.67
N ALA A 42 2.96 14.91 -5.39
CA ALA A 42 4.36 14.90 -4.90
C ALA A 42 5.13 13.68 -5.40
N ASN A 43 4.48 12.51 -5.45
CA ASN A 43 5.13 11.24 -5.83
C ASN A 43 4.18 10.39 -6.67
N PRO A 44 4.00 10.72 -7.96
CA PRO A 44 3.04 10.00 -8.81
C PRO A 44 3.27 8.50 -8.90
N GLU A 45 4.51 8.04 -8.84
CA GLU A 45 4.87 6.63 -8.95
C GLU A 45 4.66 5.83 -7.66
N PHE A 46 4.21 6.47 -6.58
CA PHE A 46 4.01 5.82 -5.29
C PHE A 46 2.62 5.20 -5.12
N PHE A 47 1.81 5.21 -6.18
CA PHE A 47 0.43 4.68 -6.13
C PHE A 47 0.19 3.67 -7.24
N PRO A 48 0.88 2.52 -7.24
CA PRO A 48 0.61 1.49 -8.24
C PRO A 48 -0.70 0.78 -7.96
N GLY A 49 -1.47 0.56 -9.01
CA GLY A 49 -2.71 -0.20 -8.96
C GLY A 49 -2.67 -1.37 -9.92
N ALA A 50 -3.26 -2.48 -9.53
CA ALA A 50 -3.40 -3.67 -10.35
C ALA A 50 -4.83 -3.74 -10.90
N PHE A 51 -4.95 -4.01 -12.20
CA PHE A 51 -6.23 -4.01 -12.92
C PHE A 51 -6.45 -5.34 -13.62
N GLU A 52 -7.68 -5.82 -13.52
CA GLU A 52 -8.19 -6.94 -14.30
C GLU A 52 -9.46 -6.46 -15.01
N ASP A 53 -9.51 -6.60 -16.34
CA ASP A 53 -10.66 -6.16 -17.14
C ASP A 53 -11.08 -4.72 -16.81
N ASN A 54 -10.10 -3.82 -16.71
CA ASN A 54 -10.28 -2.39 -16.40
C ASN A 54 -10.86 -2.12 -15.00
N ARG A 55 -10.83 -3.09 -14.11
CA ARG A 55 -11.26 -2.93 -12.72
C ARG A 55 -10.06 -2.91 -11.79
N LEU A 56 -10.06 -1.99 -10.85
CA LEU A 56 -9.02 -1.95 -9.82
C LEU A 56 -9.24 -3.12 -8.85
N VAL A 57 -8.29 -4.06 -8.83
CA VAL A 57 -8.36 -5.27 -8.00
C VAL A 57 -7.28 -5.32 -6.93
N GLY A 58 -6.33 -4.42 -6.98
CA GLY A 58 -5.30 -4.32 -5.95
C GLY A 58 -4.57 -3.01 -6.03
N MET A 59 -3.99 -2.58 -4.91
CA MET A 59 -3.18 -1.37 -4.86
C MET A 59 -2.27 -1.37 -3.66
N VAL A 60 -1.33 -0.44 -3.66
CA VAL A 60 -0.44 -0.19 -2.54
C VAL A 60 -0.06 1.29 -2.55
N ILE A 61 0.24 1.85 -1.40
CA ILE A 61 0.80 3.19 -1.29
C ILE A 61 2.23 3.06 -0.79
N ILE A 62 3.15 3.63 -1.54
CA ILE A 62 4.58 3.61 -1.23
C ILE A 62 4.95 4.93 -0.58
N SER A 63 5.89 4.90 0.35
CA SER A 63 6.51 6.11 0.88
C SER A 63 7.98 5.84 1.19
N CYS A 64 8.77 6.87 1.40
CA CYS A 64 10.16 6.71 1.82
C CYS A 64 10.64 7.93 2.59
N ASP A 65 11.67 7.73 3.41
CA ASP A 65 12.28 8.77 4.24
C ASP A 65 13.77 8.98 3.89
N MET A 66 14.16 8.68 2.66
CA MET A 66 15.51 8.71 2.13
C MET A 66 16.42 7.57 2.64
N ARG A 67 15.97 6.79 3.61
CA ARG A 67 16.71 5.62 4.14
C ARG A 67 15.96 4.34 3.90
N ARG A 68 14.67 4.34 4.26
CA ARG A 68 13.78 3.18 4.17
C ARG A 68 12.62 3.50 3.25
N GLY A 69 12.20 2.51 2.51
CA GLY A 69 10.95 2.55 1.78
C GLY A 69 9.88 1.79 2.54
N TRP A 70 8.66 2.28 2.49
CA TRP A 70 7.53 1.70 3.19
C TRP A 70 6.47 1.28 2.19
N ILE A 71 6.01 0.05 2.35
CA ILE A 71 4.92 -0.52 1.55
C ILE A 71 3.68 -0.50 2.43
N ASN A 72 2.77 0.42 2.13
CA ASN A 72 1.62 0.70 2.96
C ASN A 72 0.33 0.45 2.21
N ARG A 73 -0.75 0.19 2.96
CA ARG A 73 -2.09 0.13 2.39
C ARG A 73 -2.21 -0.90 1.26
N LEU A 74 -1.47 -2.01 1.37
CA LEU A 74 -1.58 -3.09 0.41
C LEU A 74 -2.96 -3.73 0.54
N ALA A 75 -3.74 -3.68 -0.51
CA ALA A 75 -5.09 -4.21 -0.55
C ALA A 75 -5.31 -4.99 -1.85
N VAL A 76 -5.98 -6.13 -1.75
CA VAL A 76 -6.38 -6.93 -2.90
C VAL A 76 -7.86 -7.27 -2.73
N ASP A 77 -8.64 -7.10 -3.79
CA ASP A 77 -10.05 -7.47 -3.81
C ASP A 77 -10.18 -8.94 -3.40
N PRO A 78 -11.02 -9.27 -2.41
CA PRO A 78 -11.17 -10.65 -1.94
C PRO A 78 -11.48 -11.65 -3.04
N ASP A 79 -12.20 -11.24 -4.09
CA ASP A 79 -12.56 -12.10 -5.20
C ASP A 79 -11.39 -12.40 -6.14
N TYR A 80 -10.27 -11.70 -5.96
CA TYR A 80 -9.07 -11.81 -6.82
C TYR A 80 -7.84 -12.29 -6.05
N ARG A 81 -8.02 -12.83 -4.85
CA ARG A 81 -6.92 -13.36 -4.04
C ARG A 81 -6.35 -14.65 -4.62
N ASN A 82 -5.14 -15.00 -4.19
CA ASN A 82 -4.42 -16.21 -4.63
C ASN A 82 -4.09 -16.22 -6.13
N ARG A 83 -3.94 -15.04 -6.72
CA ARG A 83 -3.56 -14.87 -8.14
C ARG A 83 -2.22 -14.17 -8.31
N GLY A 84 -1.47 -13.98 -7.21
CA GLY A 84 -0.17 -13.33 -7.26
C GLY A 84 -0.20 -11.80 -7.35
N ILE A 85 -1.37 -11.18 -7.18
CA ILE A 85 -1.52 -9.72 -7.31
C ILE A 85 -0.72 -8.99 -6.24
N ALA A 86 -0.83 -9.41 -4.97
CA ALA A 86 -0.11 -8.79 -3.88
C ALA A 86 1.40 -8.89 -4.07
N LYS A 87 1.90 -10.06 -4.47
CA LYS A 87 3.34 -10.26 -4.73
C LYS A 87 3.83 -9.38 -5.88
N ALA A 88 3.02 -9.21 -6.92
CA ALA A 88 3.34 -8.34 -8.04
C ALA A 88 3.41 -6.86 -7.60
N LEU A 89 2.49 -6.43 -6.73
CA LEU A 89 2.49 -5.07 -6.20
C LEU A 89 3.70 -4.81 -5.28
N ILE A 90 4.08 -5.79 -4.46
CA ILE A 90 5.28 -5.70 -3.63
C ILE A 90 6.53 -5.56 -4.52
N ALA A 91 6.64 -6.39 -5.55
CA ALA A 91 7.77 -6.35 -6.49
C ALA A 91 7.84 -4.99 -7.21
N GLU A 92 6.71 -4.46 -7.65
CA GLU A 92 6.64 -3.14 -8.28
C GLU A 92 7.07 -2.03 -7.32
N SER A 93 6.64 -2.14 -6.05
CA SER A 93 7.03 -1.18 -5.01
C SER A 93 8.53 -1.18 -4.79
N GLU A 94 9.13 -2.35 -4.68
CA GLU A 94 10.58 -2.47 -4.51
C GLU A 94 11.34 -1.89 -5.70
N LYS A 95 10.86 -2.17 -6.91
CA LYS A 95 11.45 -1.62 -8.13
C LYS A 95 11.42 -0.09 -8.13
N THR A 96 10.28 0.49 -7.76
CA THR A 96 10.11 1.94 -7.67
C THR A 96 11.06 2.55 -6.63
N LEU A 97 11.15 1.93 -5.46
CA LEU A 97 12.02 2.39 -4.38
C LEU A 97 13.50 2.27 -4.75
N ARG A 98 13.89 1.16 -5.41
CA ARG A 98 15.28 0.99 -5.87
C ARG A 98 15.71 2.07 -6.84
N LYS A 99 14.81 2.53 -7.69
CA LYS A 99 15.09 3.64 -8.63
C LYS A 99 15.41 4.94 -7.89
N ARG A 100 14.97 5.09 -6.66
CA ARG A 100 15.28 6.23 -5.78
C ARG A 100 16.50 6.00 -4.90
N GLY A 101 17.18 4.87 -5.07
CA GLY A 101 18.36 4.53 -4.27
C GLY A 101 18.03 3.89 -2.93
N ILE A 102 16.76 3.58 -2.66
CA ILE A 102 16.35 2.94 -1.41
C ILE A 102 16.69 1.46 -1.48
N ARG A 103 17.31 0.94 -0.42
CA ARG A 103 17.79 -0.43 -0.34
C ARG A 103 17.19 -1.21 0.84
N ILE A 104 16.35 -0.57 1.65
CA ILE A 104 15.66 -1.21 2.78
C ILE A 104 14.16 -1.02 2.57
N PHE A 105 13.42 -2.12 2.52
CA PHE A 105 11.98 -2.13 2.28
C PHE A 105 11.29 -2.62 3.53
N CYS A 106 10.26 -1.90 3.98
CA CYS A 106 9.59 -2.16 5.24
C CYS A 106 8.07 -2.17 5.05
N ALA A 107 7.39 -2.87 5.95
CA ALA A 107 5.95 -2.83 6.05
C ALA A 107 5.54 -2.92 7.51
N LEU A 108 4.49 -2.21 7.88
CA LEU A 108 3.87 -2.35 9.20
C LEU A 108 2.67 -3.28 9.04
N ILE A 109 2.70 -4.42 9.74
CA ILE A 109 1.67 -5.45 9.65
C ILE A 109 1.13 -5.68 11.06
N GLU A 110 -0.20 -5.69 11.18
CA GLU A 110 -0.85 -5.98 12.45
C GLU A 110 -0.41 -7.37 12.95
N ASP A 111 -0.09 -7.47 14.23
CA ASP A 111 0.44 -8.70 14.80
C ASP A 111 -0.47 -9.91 14.57
N TYR A 112 -1.78 -9.71 14.55
CA TYR A 112 -2.77 -10.77 14.33
C TYR A 112 -2.98 -11.11 12.84
N ASN A 113 -2.39 -10.37 11.92
CA ASN A 113 -2.62 -10.57 10.47
C ASN A 113 -1.68 -11.64 9.92
N ALA A 114 -2.03 -12.90 10.15
CA ALA A 114 -1.22 -14.05 9.73
C ALA A 114 -1.06 -14.13 8.21
N VAL A 115 -2.09 -13.73 7.46
CA VAL A 115 -2.06 -13.77 5.98
C VAL A 115 -1.00 -12.84 5.42
N SER A 116 -0.98 -11.58 5.88
CA SER A 116 0.03 -10.60 5.44
C SER A 116 1.43 -10.99 5.92
N LYS A 117 1.56 -11.50 7.14
CA LYS A 117 2.86 -11.96 7.65
C LYS A 117 3.44 -13.05 6.74
N LYS A 118 2.62 -14.04 6.39
CA LYS A 118 3.04 -15.13 5.50
C LYS A 118 3.45 -14.57 4.13
N LEU A 119 2.64 -13.70 3.57
CA LEU A 119 2.89 -13.08 2.26
C LEU A 119 4.25 -12.36 2.23
N PHE A 120 4.51 -11.50 3.20
CA PHE A 120 5.76 -10.75 3.23
C PHE A 120 6.97 -11.66 3.48
N LYS A 121 6.83 -12.69 4.31
CA LYS A 121 7.89 -13.68 4.50
C LYS A 121 8.21 -14.42 3.22
N GLU A 122 7.20 -14.77 2.43
CA GLU A 122 7.39 -15.40 1.12
C GLU A 122 8.10 -14.47 0.13
N CYS A 123 7.96 -13.16 0.32
CA CYS A 123 8.67 -12.17 -0.49
C CYS A 123 10.06 -11.81 0.04
N GLY A 124 10.53 -12.51 1.07
CA GLY A 124 11.88 -12.33 1.63
C GLY A 124 11.99 -11.36 2.79
N TYR A 125 10.87 -10.91 3.33
CA TYR A 125 10.88 -9.99 4.47
C TYR A 125 11.07 -10.75 5.78
N VAL A 126 11.78 -10.12 6.71
CA VAL A 126 12.07 -10.69 8.04
C VAL A 126 11.22 -9.96 9.08
N GLU A 127 10.53 -10.72 9.93
CA GLU A 127 9.75 -10.17 11.02
C GLU A 127 10.66 -9.76 12.17
N HIS A 128 10.59 -8.50 12.60
CA HIS A 128 11.38 -7.97 13.72
C HIS A 128 10.46 -7.78 14.93
N ARG A 129 10.57 -8.68 15.91
CA ARG A 129 9.73 -8.67 17.11
C ARG A 129 10.30 -7.83 18.25
N ASP A 130 11.53 -7.38 18.13
CA ASP A 130 12.22 -6.56 19.12
C ASP A 130 12.00 -5.06 18.92
N THR A 131 11.22 -4.68 17.92
CA THR A 131 10.91 -3.30 17.59
C THR A 131 9.43 -3.04 17.82
N ILE A 132 9.10 -1.96 18.51
CA ILE A 132 7.72 -1.60 18.81
C ILE A 132 7.39 -0.27 18.13
N TYR A 133 6.26 -0.23 17.44
CA TYR A 133 5.77 0.95 16.76
C TYR A 133 5.10 1.90 17.77
N PHE A 134 5.54 3.16 17.80
CA PHE A 134 4.94 4.23 18.60
C PHE A 134 4.39 5.28 17.65
N SER A 135 3.18 5.76 17.91
CA SER A 135 2.61 6.86 17.13
C SER A 135 1.93 7.86 18.06
N LYS A 136 1.85 9.09 17.60
CA LYS A 136 1.08 10.15 18.26
C LYS A 136 0.29 10.85 17.17
N ARG A 137 -1.00 11.03 17.40
CA ARG A 137 -1.92 11.63 16.43
C ARG A 137 -2.57 12.86 17.02
N ASP A 138 -2.77 13.89 16.21
CA ASP A 138 -3.43 15.12 16.68
C ASP A 138 -4.91 14.88 16.98
N SER A 139 -5.53 13.90 16.31
CA SER A 139 -6.91 13.50 16.57
C SER A 139 -7.13 12.07 16.07
N ASN A 140 -8.31 11.51 16.37
CA ASN A 140 -8.68 10.20 15.86
C ASN A 140 -9.08 10.22 14.38
N GLU A 141 -9.19 11.40 13.78
CA GLU A 141 -9.61 11.55 12.39
C GLU A 141 -8.44 11.61 11.40
N VAL A 142 -7.22 11.75 11.89
CA VAL A 142 -6.02 11.80 11.03
C VAL A 142 -5.40 10.43 10.78
#